data_cdc4ec3e6384386c82bb3c9c895a93c5
#
_entry.id   cdc4ec3e6384386c82bb3c9c895a93c5
#
_cell.length_a   1.000
_cell.length_b   1.000
_cell.length_c   1.000
_cell.angle_alpha   90.00
_cell.angle_beta   90.00
_cell.angle_gamma   90.00
#
_symmetry.space_group_name_H-M   'P 1'
#
loop_
_entity.id
_entity.type
_entity.pdbx_description
1 polymer ?
#
loop_
_entity_poly.entity_id
_entity_poly.type
_entity_poly.pdbx_seq_one_letter_code
_entity_poly.pdbx_strand_id
1 'polypeptide(L)'
;DNDCGSSMPLRYAQWKIASLYAATNATAELAKKNNHPSATENPDGSVTIGYTYGLGTRPDAQCELTYTVHPCGQVDVKLDYDPVAELGDMPEFGVMLKMDADYDQVRFYGYGPNENYVDRREGARLGIFKTTTRENVSKYLVPQECGNRTGVRWAEVTDYRGRGLRFTGDGMEFSAL
;
A
#
# COMPACT_ATOMS: atom_id res chain seq x y z
N ASP A 1 -5.92 15.50 -0.43
CA ASP A 1 -5.16 16.00 0.62
C ASP A 1 -5.13 17.50 0.75
N ASN A 2 -5.80 17.98 1.78
CA ASN A 2 -6.00 19.40 2.03
C ASN A 2 -4.76 20.08 2.65
N ASP A 3 -3.78 19.30 3.07
CA ASP A 3 -2.65 19.77 3.90
C ASP A 3 -1.40 20.16 3.11
N CYS A 4 -1.47 20.13 1.82
CA CYS A 4 -0.29 20.12 0.98
C CYS A 4 0.11 21.45 0.42
N GLY A 5 -0.52 22.52 0.86
CA GLY A 5 -0.18 23.88 0.47
C GLY A 5 -0.22 24.17 -1.03
N SER A 6 0.19 25.35 -1.44
CA SER A 6 0.08 25.84 -2.83
C SER A 6 1.00 25.13 -3.84
N SER A 7 2.02 24.39 -3.39
CA SER A 7 2.94 23.64 -4.27
C SER A 7 2.44 22.26 -4.66
N MET A 8 1.45 21.75 -3.94
CA MET A 8 0.89 20.40 -4.16
C MET A 8 0.17 20.18 -5.49
N PRO A 9 -0.54 21.13 -6.07
CA PRO A 9 -1.19 20.89 -7.36
C PRO A 9 -0.24 20.44 -8.46
N LEU A 10 1.00 20.95 -8.48
CA LEU A 10 2.00 20.54 -9.46
C LEU A 10 2.56 19.15 -9.16
N ARG A 11 2.91 18.85 -7.91
CA ARG A 11 3.41 17.55 -7.48
C ARG A 11 2.35 16.45 -7.66
N TYR A 12 1.13 16.73 -7.20
CA TYR A 12 0.00 15.85 -7.37
C TYR A 12 -0.31 15.56 -8.85
N ALA A 13 -0.18 16.57 -9.74
CA ALA A 13 -0.37 16.38 -11.17
C ALA A 13 0.68 15.45 -11.78
N GLN A 14 1.93 15.53 -11.34
CA GLN A 14 3.00 14.64 -11.80
C GLN A 14 2.73 13.17 -11.44
N TRP A 15 2.33 12.90 -10.20
CA TRP A 15 2.01 11.55 -9.72
C TRP A 15 0.65 11.06 -10.19
N LYS A 16 -0.34 11.93 -10.33
CA LYS A 16 -1.66 11.59 -10.85
C LYS A 16 -1.60 11.19 -12.32
N ILE A 17 -0.68 11.75 -13.10
CA ILE A 17 -0.44 11.28 -14.47
C ILE A 17 -0.04 9.80 -14.46
N ALA A 18 0.78 9.34 -13.52
CA ALA A 18 1.14 7.93 -13.39
C ALA A 18 -0.09 7.05 -13.11
N SER A 19 -0.98 7.46 -12.22
CA SER A 19 -2.20 6.68 -11.93
C SER A 19 -3.25 6.75 -13.04
N LEU A 20 -3.36 7.86 -13.75
CA LEU A 20 -4.21 7.98 -14.95
C LEU A 20 -3.68 7.12 -16.10
N TYR A 21 -2.37 7.08 -16.29
CA TYR A 21 -1.75 6.17 -17.25
C TYR A 21 -1.97 4.71 -16.86
N ALA A 22 -2.01 4.38 -15.58
CA ALA A 22 -2.42 3.06 -15.13
C ALA A 22 -3.88 2.73 -15.47
N ALA A 23 -4.74 3.72 -15.65
CA ALA A 23 -6.16 3.56 -15.95
C ALA A 23 -6.53 3.69 -17.45
N THR A 24 -5.62 4.11 -18.33
CA THR A 24 -5.91 4.34 -19.77
C THR A 24 -5.12 3.43 -20.70
N ASN A 25 -5.55 3.29 -21.95
CA ASN A 25 -4.93 2.42 -22.95
C ASN A 25 -3.46 2.77 -23.31
N ALA A 26 -2.97 3.95 -22.96
CA ALA A 26 -1.54 4.25 -23.03
C ALA A 26 -0.72 3.33 -22.12
N THR A 27 -1.38 2.69 -21.18
CA THR A 27 -0.86 1.62 -20.32
C THR A 27 -0.64 0.29 -21.02
N ALA A 28 -1.08 0.08 -22.23
CA ALA A 28 -0.76 -1.18 -22.92
C ALA A 28 0.76 -1.37 -23.07
N GLU A 29 1.52 -0.30 -23.27
CA GLU A 29 2.98 -0.35 -23.33
C GLU A 29 3.61 -0.46 -21.94
N LEU A 30 3.07 0.23 -20.93
CA LEU A 30 3.47 0.08 -19.54
C LEU A 30 3.07 -1.29 -18.98
N ALA A 31 1.86 -1.76 -19.28
CA ALA A 31 1.41 -3.09 -18.91
C ALA A 31 2.26 -4.18 -19.56
N LYS A 32 2.71 -3.99 -20.80
CA LYS A 32 3.66 -4.90 -21.44
C LYS A 32 5.02 -4.88 -20.75
N LYS A 33 5.53 -3.71 -20.34
CA LYS A 33 6.77 -3.61 -19.57
C LYS A 33 6.64 -4.27 -18.19
N ASN A 34 5.47 -4.13 -17.56
CA ASN A 34 5.23 -4.58 -16.20
C ASN A 34 4.80 -6.05 -16.11
N ASN A 35 4.55 -6.72 -17.25
CA ASN A 35 4.05 -8.09 -17.29
C ASN A 35 5.15 -9.15 -17.51
N HIS A 36 6.41 -8.84 -17.25
CA HIS A 36 7.51 -9.78 -17.39
C HIS A 36 8.21 -9.97 -16.02
N PRO A 37 7.60 -10.75 -15.11
CA PRO A 37 8.27 -11.05 -13.84
C PRO A 37 9.54 -11.87 -14.08
N SER A 38 10.56 -11.56 -13.32
CA SER A 38 11.69 -12.47 -13.12
C SER A 38 11.32 -13.48 -12.02
N ALA A 39 11.73 -14.75 -12.17
CA ALA A 39 11.56 -15.74 -11.13
C ALA A 39 12.88 -16.50 -10.91
N THR A 40 13.29 -16.65 -9.66
CA THR A 40 14.54 -17.32 -9.26
C THR A 40 14.26 -18.25 -8.09
N GLU A 41 14.65 -19.49 -8.20
CA GLU A 41 14.68 -20.43 -7.08
C GLU A 41 15.96 -20.16 -6.26
N ASN A 42 15.78 -20.03 -4.95
CA ASN A 42 16.86 -19.80 -4.01
C ASN A 42 17.36 -21.11 -3.40
N PRO A 43 18.62 -21.18 -2.89
CA PRO A 43 19.17 -22.40 -2.31
C PRO A 43 18.42 -22.94 -1.08
N ASP A 44 17.65 -22.09 -0.39
CA ASP A 44 16.79 -22.44 0.76
C ASP A 44 15.40 -22.99 0.37
N GLY A 45 15.14 -23.13 -0.92
CA GLY A 45 13.87 -23.59 -1.46
C GLY A 45 12.80 -22.52 -1.55
N SER A 46 13.11 -21.27 -1.23
CA SER A 46 12.21 -20.14 -1.51
C SER A 46 12.27 -19.73 -2.98
N VAL A 47 11.24 -19.02 -3.45
CA VAL A 47 11.18 -18.48 -4.81
C VAL A 47 11.05 -16.98 -4.74
N THR A 48 11.95 -16.26 -5.38
CA THR A 48 11.89 -14.80 -5.52
C THR A 48 11.28 -14.44 -6.87
N ILE A 49 10.26 -13.60 -6.85
CA ILE A 49 9.56 -13.09 -8.04
C ILE A 49 9.66 -11.57 -8.03
N GLY A 50 10.26 -11.01 -9.07
CA GLY A 50 10.48 -9.56 -9.20
C GLY A 50 9.66 -8.97 -10.35
N TYR A 51 9.11 -7.79 -10.10
CA TYR A 51 8.40 -6.97 -11.09
C TYR A 51 9.02 -5.58 -11.13
N THR A 52 9.22 -5.05 -12.33
CA THR A 52 9.58 -3.64 -12.52
C THR A 52 8.37 -2.90 -13.09
N TYR A 53 7.92 -1.89 -12.38
CA TYR A 53 6.79 -1.05 -12.79
C TYR A 53 7.28 0.32 -13.26
N GLY A 54 6.98 0.66 -14.51
CA GLY A 54 7.07 2.05 -14.98
C GLY A 54 5.89 2.86 -14.44
N LEU A 55 6.18 3.99 -13.82
CA LEU A 55 5.16 4.83 -13.18
C LEU A 55 4.46 5.80 -14.13
N GLY A 56 4.90 5.89 -15.40
CA GLY A 56 4.29 6.75 -16.41
C GLY A 56 4.44 8.25 -16.14
N THR A 57 5.37 8.63 -15.29
CA THR A 57 5.70 10.01 -14.93
C THR A 57 6.59 10.67 -15.97
N ARG A 58 6.78 12.00 -15.86
CA ARG A 58 7.77 12.76 -16.64
C ARG A 58 8.57 13.65 -15.68
N PRO A 59 9.89 13.41 -15.53
CA PRO A 59 10.65 12.33 -16.18
C PRO A 59 10.17 10.93 -15.80
N ASP A 60 10.58 9.94 -16.58
CA ASP A 60 10.23 8.53 -16.34
C ASP A 60 10.77 8.08 -14.98
N ALA A 61 9.90 7.46 -14.21
CA ALA A 61 10.23 6.81 -12.95
C ALA A 61 9.76 5.36 -12.95
N GLN A 62 10.40 4.54 -12.13
CA GLN A 62 10.04 3.13 -11.97
C GLN A 62 10.21 2.70 -10.51
N CYS A 63 9.49 1.65 -10.14
CA CYS A 63 9.69 0.96 -8.87
C CYS A 63 9.83 -0.54 -9.09
N GLU A 64 10.45 -1.22 -8.15
CA GLU A 64 10.61 -2.66 -8.15
C GLU A 64 9.79 -3.26 -7.01
N LEU A 65 8.95 -4.23 -7.34
CA LEU A 65 8.18 -5.00 -6.38
C LEU A 65 8.68 -6.44 -6.38
N THR A 66 9.19 -6.90 -5.26
CA THR A 66 9.74 -8.24 -5.10
C THR A 66 8.93 -9.02 -4.06
N TYR A 67 8.56 -10.25 -4.43
CA TYR A 67 7.97 -11.24 -3.54
C TYR A 67 8.96 -12.38 -3.34
N THR A 68 9.25 -12.74 -2.08
CA THR A 68 9.96 -13.98 -1.77
C THR A 68 9.00 -14.93 -1.07
N VAL A 69 8.64 -16.00 -1.75
CA VAL A 69 7.70 -17.02 -1.27
C VAL A 69 8.49 -18.14 -0.62
N HIS A 70 8.31 -18.30 0.68
CA HIS A 70 9.00 -19.31 1.48
C HIS A 70 8.21 -20.63 1.55
N PRO A 71 8.89 -21.78 1.70
CA PRO A 71 8.22 -23.10 1.85
C PRO A 71 7.26 -23.18 3.04
N CYS A 72 7.46 -22.35 4.06
CA CYS A 72 6.56 -22.28 5.24
C CYS A 72 5.26 -21.54 5.00
N GLY A 73 5.07 -20.93 3.80
CA GLY A 73 3.89 -20.13 3.46
C GLY A 73 4.00 -18.64 3.80
N GLN A 74 5.13 -18.19 4.34
CA GLN A 74 5.44 -16.77 4.46
C GLN A 74 5.76 -16.18 3.09
N VAL A 75 5.33 -14.95 2.86
CA VAL A 75 5.71 -14.15 1.67
C VAL A 75 6.30 -12.85 2.14
N ASP A 76 7.57 -12.63 1.85
CA ASP A 76 8.19 -11.34 2.06
C ASP A 76 7.91 -10.45 0.85
N VAL A 77 7.48 -9.21 1.12
CA VAL A 77 7.14 -8.22 0.09
C VAL A 77 8.07 -7.02 0.25
N LYS A 78 8.79 -6.69 -0.79
CA LYS A 78 9.68 -5.54 -0.83
C LYS A 78 9.32 -4.65 -2.01
N LEU A 79 9.11 -3.37 -1.73
CA LEU A 79 8.86 -2.34 -2.73
C LEU A 79 10.00 -1.33 -2.68
N ASP A 80 10.74 -1.20 -3.76
CA ASP A 80 11.87 -0.28 -3.90
C ASP A 80 11.55 0.81 -4.93
N TYR A 81 11.94 2.02 -4.62
CA TYR A 81 11.85 3.17 -5.53
C TYR A 81 13.10 4.03 -5.42
N ASP A 82 13.74 4.26 -6.55
CA ASP A 82 14.83 5.22 -6.65
C ASP A 82 14.26 6.61 -6.92
N PRO A 83 14.39 7.58 -5.99
CA PRO A 83 13.79 8.90 -6.14
C PRO A 83 14.31 9.64 -7.37
N VAL A 84 13.38 10.20 -8.14
CA VAL A 84 13.65 11.11 -9.26
C VAL A 84 13.40 12.53 -8.77
N ALA A 85 14.48 13.31 -8.64
CA ALA A 85 14.45 14.61 -7.97
C ALA A 85 13.44 15.61 -8.57
N GLU A 86 13.22 15.54 -9.88
CA GLU A 86 12.30 16.42 -10.61
C GLU A 86 10.82 16.15 -10.30
N LEU A 87 10.50 14.96 -9.75
CA LEU A 87 9.12 14.60 -9.41
C LEU A 87 8.66 15.16 -8.05
N GLY A 88 9.60 15.53 -7.20
CA GLY A 88 9.30 15.98 -5.84
C GLY A 88 8.79 14.85 -4.94
N ASP A 89 8.11 15.21 -3.85
CA ASP A 89 7.64 14.25 -2.86
C ASP A 89 6.49 13.40 -3.39
N MET A 90 6.53 12.12 -3.14
CA MET A 90 5.48 11.17 -3.48
C MET A 90 4.33 11.30 -2.49
N PRO A 91 3.07 11.42 -2.95
CA PRO A 91 1.93 11.55 -2.04
C PRO A 91 1.65 10.28 -1.24
N GLU A 92 1.90 9.12 -1.82
CA GLU A 92 1.70 7.81 -1.20
C GLU A 92 2.66 6.81 -1.83
N PHE A 93 3.21 5.90 -1.02
CA PHE A 93 4.05 4.81 -1.48
C PHE A 93 3.72 3.55 -0.70
N GLY A 94 3.21 2.54 -1.39
CA GLY A 94 2.79 1.31 -0.74
C GLY A 94 2.31 0.24 -1.71
N VAL A 95 1.94 -0.88 -1.15
CA VAL A 95 1.36 -2.00 -1.89
C VAL A 95 -0.12 -2.11 -1.57
N MET A 96 -0.95 -2.06 -2.57
CA MET A 96 -2.38 -2.29 -2.46
C MET A 96 -2.73 -3.68 -3.00
N LEU A 97 -3.52 -4.42 -2.24
CA LEU A 97 -4.04 -5.72 -2.65
C LEU A 97 -5.56 -5.80 -2.44
N LYS A 98 -6.21 -6.63 -3.22
CA LYS A 98 -7.65 -6.88 -3.12
C LYS A 98 -7.89 -8.25 -2.50
N MET A 99 -8.78 -8.31 -1.53
CA MET A 99 -9.32 -9.53 -0.95
C MET A 99 -10.83 -9.62 -1.24
N ASP A 100 -11.40 -10.83 -1.15
CA ASP A 100 -12.85 -11.00 -1.26
C ASP A 100 -13.57 -10.34 -0.09
N ALA A 101 -14.80 -9.90 -0.31
CA ALA A 101 -15.60 -9.15 0.67
C ALA A 101 -15.91 -9.94 1.96
N ASP A 102 -15.78 -11.27 1.94
CA ASP A 102 -15.94 -12.13 3.11
C ASP A 102 -14.81 -11.96 4.14
N TYR A 103 -13.68 -11.36 3.74
CA TYR A 103 -12.56 -11.04 4.62
C TYR A 103 -12.73 -9.63 5.21
N ASP A 104 -13.73 -9.46 6.05
CA ASP A 104 -14.11 -8.16 6.59
C ASP A 104 -13.66 -7.92 8.04
N GLN A 105 -13.12 -8.93 8.72
CA GLN A 105 -12.66 -8.82 10.10
C GLN A 105 -11.22 -8.32 10.14
N VAL A 106 -10.99 -7.20 10.80
CA VAL A 106 -9.68 -6.55 10.92
C VAL A 106 -9.24 -6.55 12.38
N ARG A 107 -8.03 -7.03 12.64
CA ARG A 107 -7.38 -6.96 13.95
C ARG A 107 -5.95 -6.47 13.76
N PHE A 108 -5.52 -5.51 14.56
CA PHE A 108 -4.18 -4.95 14.40
C PHE A 108 -3.53 -4.58 15.74
N TYR A 109 -2.20 -4.57 15.74
CA TYR A 109 -1.37 -4.01 16.80
C TYR A 109 -0.66 -2.77 16.27
N GLY A 110 -1.12 -1.62 16.69
CA GLY A 110 -0.67 -0.31 16.22
C GLY A 110 -1.32 0.81 17.01
N TYR A 111 -1.24 2.03 16.51
CA TYR A 111 -1.96 3.15 17.08
C TYR A 111 -3.43 3.13 16.67
N GLY A 112 -4.31 3.29 17.66
CA GLY A 112 -5.76 3.22 17.49
C GLY A 112 -6.53 3.71 18.72
N PRO A 113 -7.83 3.35 18.87
CA PRO A 113 -8.64 2.50 18.00
C PRO A 113 -9.07 3.14 16.69
N ASN A 114 -9.25 4.48 16.68
CA ASN A 114 -9.71 5.23 15.52
C ASN A 114 -8.63 5.39 14.46
N GLU A 115 -9.04 5.76 13.25
CA GLU A 115 -8.08 6.14 12.21
C GLU A 115 -7.14 7.24 12.70
N ASN A 116 -5.92 7.17 12.25
CA ASN A 116 -4.93 8.18 12.56
C ASN A 116 -3.89 8.27 11.44
N TYR A 117 -3.30 9.45 11.30
CA TYR A 117 -2.32 9.81 10.31
C TYR A 117 -1.15 10.49 10.99
N VAL A 118 -0.04 10.67 10.30
CA VAL A 118 1.17 11.27 10.87
C VAL A 118 0.90 12.67 11.47
N ASP A 119 0.02 13.43 10.85
CA ASP A 119 -0.37 14.79 11.23
C ASP A 119 -1.51 14.86 12.24
N ARG A 120 -2.22 13.76 12.52
CA ARG A 120 -3.37 13.70 13.44
C ARG A 120 -3.46 12.38 14.21
N ARG A 121 -2.51 12.14 15.08
CA ARG A 121 -2.41 10.93 15.91
C ARG A 121 -2.36 11.17 17.42
N GLU A 122 -2.50 12.39 17.88
CA GLU A 122 -2.31 12.76 19.29
C GLU A 122 -3.26 12.04 20.27
N GLY A 123 -4.45 11.66 19.81
CA GLY A 123 -5.41 10.86 20.60
C GLY A 123 -5.21 9.36 20.50
N ALA A 124 -4.34 8.87 19.62
CA ALA A 124 -4.15 7.45 19.38
C ALA A 124 -3.25 6.83 20.46
N ARG A 125 -3.55 5.58 20.82
CA ARG A 125 -2.77 4.80 21.80
C ARG A 125 -2.29 3.51 21.17
N LEU A 126 -1.11 3.08 21.55
CA LEU A 126 -0.59 1.79 21.12
C LEU A 126 -1.37 0.65 21.81
N GLY A 127 -1.90 -0.27 21.02
CA GLY A 127 -2.69 -1.37 21.55
C GLY A 127 -3.10 -2.37 20.47
N ILE A 128 -3.79 -3.42 20.90
CA ILE A 128 -4.40 -4.39 19.98
C ILE A 128 -5.89 -4.05 19.87
N PHE A 129 -6.32 -3.78 18.65
CA PHE A 129 -7.68 -3.37 18.35
C PHE A 129 -8.34 -4.30 17.33
N LYS A 130 -9.66 -4.26 17.32
CA LYS A 130 -10.50 -4.98 16.34
C LYS A 130 -11.48 -4.00 15.73
N THR A 131 -11.74 -4.17 14.45
CA THR A 131 -12.74 -3.42 13.67
C THR A 131 -13.19 -4.28 12.49
N THR A 132 -14.04 -3.75 11.65
CA THR A 132 -14.38 -4.33 10.36
C THR A 132 -14.02 -3.37 9.24
N THR A 133 -13.86 -3.86 8.01
CA THR A 133 -13.62 -3.00 6.84
C THR A 133 -14.72 -1.95 6.72
N ARG A 134 -15.99 -2.32 6.98
CA ARG A 134 -17.13 -1.40 6.95
C ARG A 134 -17.03 -0.28 7.99
N GLU A 135 -16.64 -0.60 9.22
CA GLU A 135 -16.47 0.37 10.30
C GLU A 135 -15.26 1.28 10.09
N ASN A 136 -14.33 0.84 9.27
CA ASN A 136 -13.12 1.59 8.96
C ASN A 136 -13.35 2.72 7.96
N VAL A 137 -14.49 2.73 7.27
CA VAL A 137 -14.86 3.80 6.34
C VAL A 137 -15.37 5.02 7.13
N SER A 138 -14.58 6.08 7.16
CA SER A 138 -14.94 7.34 7.80
C SER A 138 -15.91 8.14 6.92
N LYS A 139 -16.95 8.69 7.54
CA LYS A 139 -18.01 9.45 6.85
C LYS A 139 -17.63 10.92 6.73
N TYR A 140 -16.60 11.22 5.96
CA TYR A 140 -16.23 12.60 5.67
C TYR A 140 -17.24 13.27 4.72
N LEU A 141 -17.47 14.57 4.91
CA LEU A 141 -18.34 15.37 4.04
C LEU A 141 -17.79 15.50 2.62
N VAL A 142 -16.45 15.59 2.51
CA VAL A 142 -15.74 15.57 1.24
C VAL A 142 -15.03 14.22 1.14
N PRO A 143 -15.24 13.47 0.05
CA PRO A 143 -14.55 12.20 -0.16
C PRO A 143 -13.03 12.38 -0.10
N GLN A 144 -12.40 11.64 0.77
CA GLN A 144 -10.95 11.66 0.99
C GLN A 144 -10.48 10.31 1.52
N GLU A 145 -9.18 10.14 1.61
CA GLU A 145 -8.58 8.98 2.25
C GLU A 145 -9.08 8.80 3.68
N CYS A 146 -9.31 7.57 4.08
CA CYS A 146 -9.77 7.22 5.41
C CYS A 146 -9.28 5.82 5.83
N GLY A 147 -9.47 5.50 7.11
CA GLY A 147 -9.23 4.17 7.65
C GLY A 147 -7.76 3.85 7.96
N ASN A 148 -6.83 4.78 7.80
CA ASN A 148 -5.42 4.54 8.08
C ASN A 148 -5.13 4.32 9.57
N ARG A 149 -4.13 3.52 9.86
CA ARG A 149 -3.53 3.27 11.18
C ARG A 149 -2.02 3.39 11.04
N THR A 150 -1.41 4.18 11.92
CA THR A 150 0.04 4.39 11.94
C THR A 150 0.72 3.45 12.93
N GLY A 151 2.01 3.21 12.73
CA GLY A 151 2.85 2.42 13.64
C GLY A 151 2.35 0.99 13.83
N VAL A 152 1.73 0.41 12.81
CA VAL A 152 1.21 -0.95 12.84
C VAL A 152 2.36 -1.95 12.73
N ARG A 153 2.47 -2.83 13.71
CA ARG A 153 3.47 -3.89 13.73
C ARG A 153 2.96 -5.17 13.10
N TRP A 154 1.67 -5.40 13.22
CA TRP A 154 0.98 -6.43 12.48
C TRP A 154 -0.50 -6.10 12.35
N ALA A 155 -1.10 -6.57 11.26
CA ALA A 155 -2.52 -6.55 11.01
C ALA A 155 -2.98 -7.90 10.44
N GLU A 156 -4.17 -8.31 10.80
CA GLU A 156 -4.85 -9.49 10.29
C GLU A 156 -6.13 -9.06 9.61
N VAL A 157 -6.35 -9.55 8.39
CA VAL A 157 -7.61 -9.41 7.66
C VAL A 157 -8.14 -10.81 7.43
N THR A 158 -9.28 -11.14 8.05
CA THR A 158 -9.78 -12.51 8.09
C THR A 158 -11.27 -12.60 7.78
N ASP A 159 -11.71 -13.79 7.39
CA ASP A 159 -13.11 -14.14 7.38
C ASP A 159 -13.63 -14.38 8.82
N TYR A 160 -14.94 -14.64 8.97
CA TYR A 160 -15.56 -14.95 10.26
C TYR A 160 -15.05 -16.25 10.91
N ARG A 161 -14.36 -17.11 10.16
CA ARG A 161 -13.71 -18.35 10.64
C ARG A 161 -12.25 -18.12 11.08
N GLY A 162 -11.75 -16.91 10.93
CA GLY A 162 -10.37 -16.56 11.25
C GLY A 162 -9.34 -16.97 10.19
N ARG A 163 -9.77 -17.31 8.97
CA ARG A 163 -8.87 -17.56 7.85
C ARG A 163 -8.61 -16.26 7.12
N GLY A 164 -7.40 -15.99 6.69
CA GLY A 164 -7.05 -14.76 5.99
C GLY A 164 -5.55 -14.55 5.92
N LEU A 165 -5.17 -13.29 5.90
CA LEU A 165 -3.77 -12.86 5.81
C LEU A 165 -3.37 -12.11 7.08
N ARG A 166 -2.13 -12.31 7.47
CA ARG A 166 -1.45 -11.52 8.47
C ARG A 166 -0.31 -10.75 7.81
N PHE A 167 -0.35 -9.45 7.96
CA PHE A 167 0.66 -8.52 7.51
C PHE A 167 1.55 -8.15 8.70
N THR A 168 2.85 -8.13 8.52
CA THR A 168 3.81 -7.74 9.54
C THR A 168 4.78 -6.72 8.95
N GLY A 169 5.15 -5.73 9.75
CA GLY A 169 6.11 -4.70 9.35
C GLY A 169 6.61 -3.94 10.55
N ASP A 170 7.67 -3.17 10.38
CA ASP A 170 8.25 -2.34 11.43
C ASP A 170 7.61 -0.95 11.42
N GLY A 171 6.45 -0.84 12.08
CA GLY A 171 5.74 0.43 12.19
C GLY A 171 5.10 0.91 10.89
N MET A 172 4.58 0.01 10.08
CA MET A 172 3.91 0.32 8.80
C MET A 172 2.66 1.18 9.00
N GLU A 173 2.27 1.89 7.97
CA GLU A 173 0.92 2.41 7.81
C GLU A 173 0.03 1.33 7.18
N PHE A 174 -1.22 1.25 7.63
CA PHE A 174 -2.12 0.17 7.22
C PHE A 174 -3.56 0.67 7.12
N SER A 175 -4.19 0.38 6.00
CA SER A 175 -5.63 0.59 5.79
C SER A 175 -6.26 -0.71 5.28
N ALA A 176 -7.50 -0.97 5.69
CA ALA A 176 -8.34 -2.05 5.16
C ALA A 176 -9.78 -1.53 5.04
N LEU A 177 -10.27 -1.39 3.82
CA LEU A 177 -11.55 -0.79 3.48
C LEU A 177 -12.40 -1.73 2.62
#